data_81ac14294575c99299d1f2692e0b861c
#
_entry.id   81ac14294575c99299d1f2692e0b861c
#
_cell.length_a   1.000
_cell.length_b   1.000
_cell.length_c   1.000
_cell.angle_alpha   90.00
_cell.angle_beta   90.00
_cell.angle_gamma   90.00
#
_symmetry.space_group_name_H-M   'P 1'
#
loop_
_entity.id
_entity.type
_entity.pdbx_description
1 polymer ?
#
loop_
_entity_poly.entity_id
_entity_poly.type
_entity_poly.pdbx_seq_one_letter_code
_entity_poly.pdbx_strand_id
1 'polypeptide(L)'
;KYIFVTGGVTSSLGKGIIAASLAKLLQARGYRTTIQKFDPYLNVDPGTLNPYEHGECYVTDDGAETDLDLGHYERFLNVPTSQANNVTTGRIYLSVIEKERRGEFLGKTVQVVPHITNEIKDRMQLLGNSGDFDIVITEIGGTVGDIESLPYIESVRQLVWDLGESNAIVIHLTLIPYLAAAGE
;
A
#
# COMPACT_ATOMS: atom_id res chain seq x y z
N LYS A 1 5.29 -14.13 2.30
CA LYS A 1 3.82 -14.09 2.19
C LYS A 1 3.32 -12.66 2.15
N TYR A 2 2.17 -12.43 1.53
CA TYR A 2 1.61 -11.08 1.33
C TYR A 2 0.17 -11.01 1.87
N ILE A 3 -0.14 -9.94 2.58
CA ILE A 3 -1.48 -9.64 3.06
C ILE A 3 -1.85 -8.24 2.57
N PHE A 4 -2.89 -8.14 1.77
CA PHE A 4 -3.37 -6.86 1.26
C PHE A 4 -4.58 -6.41 2.07
N VAL A 5 -4.52 -5.20 2.64
CA VAL A 5 -5.61 -4.61 3.43
C VAL A 5 -6.25 -3.50 2.60
N THR A 6 -7.52 -3.69 2.26
CA THR A 6 -8.32 -2.74 1.49
C THR A 6 -9.55 -2.31 2.27
N GLY A 7 -10.18 -1.22 1.89
CA GLY A 7 -11.44 -0.79 2.53
C GLY A 7 -12.43 -0.21 1.52
N GLY A 8 -13.70 -0.46 1.77
CA GLY A 8 -14.81 0.04 0.95
C GLY A 8 -15.77 0.91 1.74
N VAL A 9 -16.79 1.44 1.05
CA VAL A 9 -17.90 2.25 1.57
C VAL A 9 -17.49 3.65 2.02
N THR A 10 -16.53 3.79 2.94
CA THR A 10 -16.10 5.08 3.48
C THR A 10 -14.64 5.04 3.93
N SER A 11 -14.01 6.19 4.02
CA SER A 11 -12.71 6.36 4.63
C SER A 11 -12.76 6.15 6.15
N SER A 12 -11.60 6.05 6.79
CA SER A 12 -11.47 5.97 8.24
C SER A 12 -12.11 4.73 8.90
N LEU A 13 -12.23 3.62 8.15
CA LEU A 13 -12.68 2.33 8.70
C LEU A 13 -11.63 1.65 9.60
N GLY A 14 -10.42 2.20 9.68
CA GLY A 14 -9.36 1.66 10.52
C GLY A 14 -8.45 0.64 9.82
N LYS A 15 -8.23 0.77 8.51
CA LYS A 15 -7.29 -0.09 7.77
C LYS A 15 -5.91 -0.16 8.44
N GLY A 16 -5.34 1.00 8.80
CA GLY A 16 -4.02 1.09 9.44
C GLY A 16 -3.97 0.39 10.79
N ILE A 17 -4.99 0.56 11.62
CA ILE A 17 -5.09 -0.14 12.92
C ILE A 17 -5.18 -1.65 12.74
N ILE A 18 -5.96 -2.12 11.78
CA ILE A 18 -6.08 -3.55 11.47
C ILE A 18 -4.74 -4.10 10.96
N ALA A 19 -4.11 -3.41 10.01
CA ALA A 19 -2.81 -3.79 9.47
C ALA A 19 -1.74 -3.88 10.58
N ALA A 20 -1.63 -2.84 11.41
CA ALA A 20 -0.66 -2.79 12.51
C ALA A 20 -0.92 -3.85 13.57
N SER A 21 -2.18 -4.05 13.96
CA SER A 21 -2.55 -5.07 14.96
C SER A 21 -2.29 -6.48 14.45
N LEU A 22 -2.62 -6.77 13.20
CA LEU A 22 -2.36 -8.06 12.57
C LEU A 22 -0.85 -8.33 12.48
N ALA A 23 -0.06 -7.33 12.05
CA ALA A 23 1.38 -7.44 12.00
C ALA A 23 1.97 -7.73 13.38
N LYS A 24 1.49 -7.06 14.43
CA LYS A 24 1.92 -7.31 15.81
C LYS A 24 1.59 -8.71 16.30
N LEU A 25 0.41 -9.21 15.99
CA LEU A 25 0.01 -10.58 16.32
C LEU A 25 0.87 -11.63 15.59
N LEU A 26 1.24 -11.36 14.35
CA LEU A 26 2.15 -12.23 13.58
C LEU A 26 3.57 -12.18 14.14
N GLN A 27 4.07 -11.00 14.53
CA GLN A 27 5.34 -10.88 15.25
C GLN A 27 5.34 -11.70 16.55
N ALA A 28 4.27 -11.63 17.33
CA ALA A 28 4.14 -12.41 18.58
C ALA A 28 4.17 -13.92 18.34
N ARG A 29 3.90 -14.36 17.12
CA ARG A 29 4.02 -15.77 16.67
C ARG A 29 5.39 -16.11 16.07
N GLY A 30 6.34 -15.16 16.09
CA GLY A 30 7.70 -15.38 15.64
C GLY A 30 7.97 -15.06 14.17
N TYR A 31 7.02 -14.48 13.41
CA TYR A 31 7.25 -14.06 12.04
C TYR A 31 7.90 -12.68 11.97
N ARG A 32 8.87 -12.52 11.07
CA ARG A 32 9.41 -11.21 10.70
C ARG A 32 8.41 -10.50 9.81
N THR A 33 7.81 -9.44 10.29
CA THR A 33 6.73 -8.73 9.58
C THR A 33 7.08 -7.28 9.36
N THR A 34 6.63 -6.73 8.24
CA THR A 34 6.65 -5.30 7.96
C THR A 34 5.32 -4.86 7.34
N ILE A 35 5.07 -3.56 7.38
CA ILE A 35 3.89 -2.95 6.76
C ILE A 35 4.37 -1.95 5.73
N GLN A 36 3.72 -1.92 4.57
CA GLN A 36 3.88 -0.89 3.56
C GLN A 36 2.54 -0.23 3.25
N LYS A 37 2.57 1.03 2.88
CA LYS A 37 1.40 1.82 2.53
C LYS A 37 1.47 2.31 1.10
N PHE A 38 0.39 2.15 0.37
CA PHE A 38 0.21 2.65 -0.99
C PHE A 38 -0.87 3.72 -1.00
N ASP A 39 -0.48 4.95 -1.28
CA ASP A 39 -1.35 6.12 -1.26
C ASP A 39 -1.78 6.52 -2.68
N PRO A 40 -3.09 6.69 -2.94
CA PRO A 40 -3.59 6.92 -4.30
C PRO A 40 -3.45 8.35 -4.80
N TYR A 41 -2.90 9.28 -4.01
CA TYR A 41 -2.71 10.66 -4.46
C TYR A 41 -1.51 10.80 -5.43
N LEU A 42 -1.55 11.88 -6.24
CA LEU A 42 -0.55 12.18 -7.28
C LEU A 42 0.70 12.91 -6.78
N ASN A 43 0.77 13.31 -5.52
CA ASN A 43 1.99 13.85 -4.94
C ASN A 43 3.09 12.78 -4.97
N VAL A 44 4.30 13.16 -5.36
CA VAL A 44 5.44 12.23 -5.43
C VAL A 44 5.81 11.71 -4.03
N ASP A 45 5.71 12.59 -3.06
CA ASP A 45 5.84 12.31 -1.63
C ASP A 45 4.90 13.23 -0.83
N PRO A 46 4.69 12.97 0.47
CA PRO A 46 3.81 13.79 1.31
C PRO A 46 4.45 15.07 1.84
N GLY A 47 5.71 15.37 1.54
CA GLY A 47 6.42 16.52 2.09
C GLY A 47 5.82 17.87 1.74
N THR A 48 5.06 17.95 0.64
CA THR A 48 4.36 19.18 0.21
C THR A 48 2.87 19.19 0.54
N LEU A 49 2.35 18.14 1.17
CA LEU A 49 0.94 18.07 1.54
C LEU A 49 0.62 19.00 2.71
N ASN A 50 -0.62 19.49 2.73
CA ASN A 50 -1.11 20.32 3.82
C ASN A 50 -1.25 19.49 5.11
N PRO A 51 -0.49 19.77 6.18
CA PRO A 51 -0.52 18.99 7.40
C PRO A 51 -1.87 19.03 8.13
N TYR A 52 -2.69 20.05 7.91
CA TYR A 52 -4.04 20.12 8.49
C TYR A 52 -5.02 19.13 7.84
N GLU A 53 -4.74 18.70 6.60
CA GLU A 53 -5.58 17.76 5.85
C GLU A 53 -5.06 16.32 5.94
N HIS A 54 -3.74 16.14 5.92
CA HIS A 54 -3.10 14.83 5.78
C HIS A 54 -2.26 14.40 6.99
N GLY A 55 -2.15 15.25 8.01
CA GLY A 55 -1.21 15.05 9.11
C GLY A 55 0.20 15.51 8.76
N GLU A 56 1.09 15.39 9.73
CA GLU A 56 2.51 15.74 9.54
C GLU A 56 3.22 14.68 8.71
N CYS A 57 4.24 15.11 7.97
CA CYS A 57 5.11 14.20 7.26
C CYS A 57 6.00 13.44 8.25
N TYR A 58 6.11 12.13 8.10
CA TYR A 58 7.03 11.28 8.85
C TYR A 58 8.29 11.04 8.05
N VAL A 59 9.46 11.28 8.65
CA VAL A 59 10.76 11.06 8.00
C VAL A 59 11.38 9.77 8.54
N THR A 60 11.66 8.85 7.64
CA THR A 60 12.30 7.57 7.98
C THR A 60 13.81 7.72 8.19
N ASP A 61 14.45 6.72 8.79
CA ASP A 61 15.91 6.75 9.06
C ASP A 61 16.75 6.90 7.79
N ASP A 62 16.26 6.45 6.63
CA ASP A 62 16.90 6.63 5.32
C ASP A 62 16.58 7.99 4.67
N GLY A 63 15.93 8.91 5.40
CA GLY A 63 15.66 10.27 4.98
C GLY A 63 14.46 10.46 4.05
N ALA A 64 13.64 9.42 3.86
CA ALA A 64 12.45 9.54 3.03
C ALA A 64 11.33 10.28 3.77
N GLU A 65 10.70 11.24 3.09
CA GLU A 65 9.46 11.87 3.52
C GLU A 65 8.30 10.93 3.21
N THR A 66 7.54 10.54 4.23
CA THR A 66 6.49 9.52 4.13
C THR A 66 5.23 9.94 4.86
N ASP A 67 4.15 9.21 4.62
CA ASP A 67 2.89 9.38 5.34
C ASP A 67 3.06 9.12 6.85
N LEU A 68 2.34 9.86 7.67
CA LEU A 68 2.38 9.77 9.14
C LEU A 68 2.08 8.34 9.65
N ASP A 69 1.31 7.58 8.91
CA ASP A 69 0.95 6.21 9.29
C ASP A 69 2.18 5.30 9.45
N LEU A 70 3.30 5.58 8.75
CA LEU A 70 4.53 4.83 8.93
C LEU A 70 5.07 4.94 10.36
N GLY A 71 5.00 6.13 10.95
CA GLY A 71 5.36 6.32 12.36
C GLY A 71 4.47 5.52 13.32
N HIS A 72 3.19 5.35 12.99
CA HIS A 72 2.30 4.49 13.75
C HIS A 72 2.67 3.01 13.58
N TYR A 73 3.02 2.56 12.38
CA TYR A 73 3.47 1.17 12.15
C TYR A 73 4.74 0.85 12.91
N GLU A 74 5.73 1.75 12.89
CA GLU A 74 6.95 1.58 13.68
C GLU A 74 6.67 1.48 15.17
N ARG A 75 5.75 2.30 15.69
CA ARG A 75 5.35 2.25 17.10
C ARG A 75 4.73 0.92 17.47
N PHE A 76 3.89 0.33 16.60
CA PHE A 76 3.27 -0.97 16.85
C PHE A 76 4.28 -2.12 16.77
N LEU A 77 5.15 -2.09 15.77
CA LEU A 77 6.04 -3.21 15.45
C LEU A 77 7.39 -3.13 16.13
N ASN A 78 7.84 -1.94 16.50
CA ASN A 78 9.22 -1.66 16.90
C ASN A 78 10.23 -2.14 15.84
N VAL A 79 9.90 -1.93 14.58
CA VAL A 79 10.72 -2.24 13.40
C VAL A 79 10.79 -0.97 12.56
N PRO A 80 12.00 -0.51 12.19
CA PRO A 80 12.13 0.69 11.35
C PRO A 80 11.52 0.46 9.98
N THR A 81 10.98 1.53 9.41
CA THR A 81 10.54 1.59 8.03
C THR A 81 11.53 2.37 7.16
N SER A 82 11.39 2.25 5.87
CA SER A 82 12.24 2.90 4.88
C SER A 82 11.40 3.49 3.75
N GLN A 83 12.04 4.13 2.80
CA GLN A 83 11.39 4.61 1.57
C GLN A 83 10.57 3.52 0.86
N ALA A 84 10.95 2.26 0.97
CA ALA A 84 10.23 1.14 0.35
C ALA A 84 8.87 0.86 0.98
N ASN A 85 8.64 1.35 2.20
CA ASN A 85 7.39 1.12 2.93
C ASN A 85 6.27 2.11 2.58
N ASN A 86 6.57 3.22 1.87
CA ASN A 86 5.55 4.16 1.43
C ASN A 86 5.67 4.45 -0.07
N VAL A 87 4.60 4.22 -0.81
CA VAL A 87 4.55 4.41 -2.26
C VAL A 87 3.31 5.22 -2.62
N THR A 88 3.51 6.32 -3.35
CA THR A 88 2.42 7.15 -3.86
C THR A 88 2.17 6.86 -5.34
N THR A 89 0.95 7.13 -5.80
CA THR A 89 0.63 7.08 -7.24
C THR A 89 1.56 8.01 -8.03
N GLY A 90 1.85 9.21 -7.51
CA GLY A 90 2.76 10.15 -8.17
C GLY A 90 4.14 9.55 -8.41
N ARG A 91 4.72 8.87 -7.41
CA ARG A 91 6.01 8.20 -7.54
C ARG A 91 5.98 7.06 -8.59
N ILE A 92 4.90 6.28 -8.62
CA ILE A 92 4.71 5.21 -9.62
C ILE A 92 4.68 5.79 -11.04
N TYR A 93 3.81 6.79 -11.27
CA TYR A 93 3.66 7.40 -12.59
C TYR A 93 4.94 8.10 -13.03
N LEU A 94 5.60 8.83 -12.14
CA LEU A 94 6.88 9.47 -12.45
C LEU A 94 7.92 8.43 -12.88
N SER A 95 8.06 7.33 -12.15
CA SER A 95 9.00 6.24 -12.51
C SER A 95 8.72 5.70 -13.91
N VAL A 96 7.46 5.43 -14.24
CA VAL A 96 7.09 4.90 -15.58
C VAL A 96 7.30 5.94 -16.67
N ILE A 97 6.98 7.21 -16.43
CA ILE A 97 7.21 8.30 -17.39
C ILE A 97 8.71 8.48 -17.63
N GLU A 98 9.54 8.45 -16.60
CA GLU A 98 11.00 8.54 -16.75
C GLU A 98 11.57 7.36 -17.54
N LYS A 99 11.08 6.14 -17.29
CA LYS A 99 11.45 4.94 -18.08
C LYS A 99 11.09 5.13 -19.56
N GLU A 100 9.89 5.66 -19.83
CA GLU A 100 9.46 5.98 -21.21
C GLU A 100 10.40 7.00 -21.85
N ARG A 101 10.70 8.10 -21.15
CA ARG A 101 11.59 9.16 -21.67
C ARG A 101 13.02 8.67 -21.94
N ARG A 102 13.50 7.67 -21.20
CA ARG A 102 14.78 7.01 -21.44
C ARG A 102 14.72 5.94 -22.55
N GLY A 103 13.54 5.66 -23.12
CA GLY A 103 13.36 4.69 -24.21
C GLY A 103 13.31 3.22 -23.75
N GLU A 104 13.12 2.96 -22.47
CA GLU A 104 13.16 1.59 -21.94
C GLU A 104 12.01 0.71 -22.48
N PHE A 105 10.94 1.30 -22.99
CA PHE A 105 9.82 0.56 -23.57
C PHE A 105 9.96 0.33 -25.09
N LEU A 106 11.08 0.71 -25.70
CA LEU A 106 11.43 0.42 -27.11
C LEU A 106 10.34 0.84 -28.10
N GLY A 107 9.72 2.00 -27.89
CA GLY A 107 8.68 2.56 -28.77
C GLY A 107 7.29 1.94 -28.61
N LYS A 108 7.08 1.06 -27.62
CA LYS A 108 5.74 0.54 -27.32
C LYS A 108 4.86 1.63 -26.72
N THR A 109 3.55 1.53 -26.97
CA THR A 109 2.58 2.36 -26.28
C THR A 109 2.56 2.03 -24.79
N VAL A 110 2.82 3.02 -23.93
CA VAL A 110 2.82 2.86 -22.47
C VAL A 110 1.40 3.16 -21.95
N GLN A 111 0.85 2.23 -21.17
CA GLN A 111 -0.53 2.25 -20.70
C GLN A 111 -0.60 1.93 -19.20
N VAL A 112 -1.72 2.23 -18.55
CA VAL A 112 -1.93 1.88 -17.15
C VAL A 112 -1.77 0.37 -16.94
N VAL A 113 -2.44 -0.43 -17.78
CA VAL A 113 -2.22 -1.87 -17.84
C VAL A 113 -1.46 -2.17 -19.13
N PRO A 114 -0.27 -2.80 -19.09
CA PRO A 114 0.36 -3.41 -17.92
C PRO A 114 1.43 -2.54 -17.23
N HIS A 115 1.81 -1.36 -17.73
CA HIS A 115 3.05 -0.69 -17.32
C HIS A 115 2.97 -0.10 -15.91
N ILE A 116 1.88 0.61 -15.58
CA ILE A 116 1.65 1.14 -14.22
C ILE A 116 1.38 -0.01 -13.24
N THR A 117 0.54 -0.98 -13.63
CA THR A 117 0.24 -2.13 -12.77
C THR A 117 1.46 -2.99 -12.49
N ASN A 118 2.37 -3.15 -13.45
CA ASN A 118 3.63 -3.87 -13.23
C ASN A 118 4.55 -3.10 -12.26
N GLU A 119 4.72 -1.78 -12.44
CA GLU A 119 5.51 -0.96 -11.51
C GLU A 119 4.94 -1.04 -10.08
N ILE A 120 3.62 -1.02 -9.92
CA ILE A 120 2.97 -1.20 -8.63
C ILE A 120 3.29 -2.57 -8.03
N LYS A 121 3.15 -3.65 -8.82
CA LYS A 121 3.45 -5.02 -8.36
C LYS A 121 4.91 -5.17 -7.95
N ASP A 122 5.83 -4.59 -8.71
CA ASP A 122 7.27 -4.60 -8.39
C ASP A 122 7.54 -3.92 -7.04
N ARG A 123 6.90 -2.77 -6.80
CA ARG A 123 7.00 -2.07 -5.49
C ARG A 123 6.38 -2.87 -4.36
N MET A 124 5.23 -3.50 -4.57
CA MET A 124 4.59 -4.34 -3.56
C MET A 124 5.46 -5.53 -3.15
N GLN A 125 6.25 -6.06 -4.08
CA GLN A 125 7.10 -7.21 -3.84
C GLN A 125 8.50 -6.86 -3.32
N LEU A 126 8.91 -5.59 -3.39
CA LEU A 126 10.27 -5.16 -3.09
C LEU A 126 10.74 -5.63 -1.70
N LEU A 127 9.93 -5.38 -0.67
CA LEU A 127 10.26 -5.77 0.72
C LEU A 127 10.22 -7.30 0.92
N GLY A 128 9.30 -7.98 0.26
CA GLY A 128 9.20 -9.44 0.35
C GLY A 128 10.34 -10.17 -0.35
N ASN A 129 10.92 -9.54 -1.38
CA ASN A 129 12.05 -10.09 -2.14
C ASN A 129 13.41 -9.80 -1.47
N SER A 130 13.48 -8.92 -0.47
CA SER A 130 14.72 -8.65 0.28
C SER A 130 15.20 -9.86 1.08
N GLY A 131 14.29 -10.74 1.49
CA GLY A 131 14.59 -11.86 2.36
C GLY A 131 14.58 -11.52 3.86
N ASP A 132 14.33 -10.26 4.21
CA ASP A 132 14.32 -9.79 5.60
C ASP A 132 12.99 -10.10 6.32
N PHE A 133 11.92 -10.26 5.55
CA PHE A 133 10.56 -10.41 6.07
C PHE A 133 9.90 -11.70 5.58
N ASP A 134 9.21 -12.38 6.49
CA ASP A 134 8.42 -13.56 6.20
C ASP A 134 7.03 -13.19 5.68
N ILE A 135 6.51 -12.05 6.18
CA ILE A 135 5.18 -11.53 5.83
C ILE A 135 5.27 -10.01 5.60
N VAL A 136 4.75 -9.58 4.46
CA VAL A 136 4.57 -8.17 4.11
C VAL A 136 3.08 -7.86 4.11
N ILE A 137 2.67 -6.88 4.91
CA ILE A 137 1.29 -6.39 4.93
C ILE A 137 1.25 -5.10 4.14
N THR A 138 0.41 -5.05 3.12
CA THR A 138 0.23 -3.87 2.26
C THR A 138 -1.11 -3.22 2.54
N GLU A 139 -1.10 -2.03 3.11
CA GLU A 139 -2.30 -1.21 3.24
C GLU A 139 -2.50 -0.41 1.96
N ILE A 140 -3.67 -0.57 1.34
CA ILE A 140 -4.08 0.23 0.18
C ILE A 140 -4.88 1.43 0.68
N GLY A 141 -4.33 2.63 0.47
CA GLY A 141 -4.99 3.90 0.76
C GLY A 141 -6.22 4.13 -0.10
N GLY A 142 -7.06 5.07 0.33
CA GLY A 142 -8.32 5.37 -0.35
C GLY A 142 -9.42 4.33 -0.10
N THR A 143 -10.49 4.47 -0.87
CA THR A 143 -11.69 3.64 -0.78
C THR A 143 -11.82 2.81 -2.06
N VAL A 144 -12.11 1.51 -1.93
CA VAL A 144 -12.37 0.66 -3.10
C VAL A 144 -13.62 1.18 -3.82
N GLY A 145 -13.47 1.48 -5.11
CA GLY A 145 -14.48 2.13 -5.94
C GLY A 145 -14.08 3.54 -6.37
N ASP A 146 -13.15 4.18 -5.67
CA ASP A 146 -12.58 5.45 -6.10
C ASP A 146 -11.67 5.24 -7.32
N ILE A 147 -11.75 6.16 -8.28
CA ILE A 147 -10.99 6.06 -9.54
C ILE A 147 -9.48 6.03 -9.32
N GLU A 148 -9.00 6.76 -8.32
CA GLU A 148 -7.60 6.85 -7.96
C GLU A 148 -7.03 5.52 -7.44
N SER A 149 -7.88 4.69 -6.83
CA SER A 149 -7.47 3.40 -6.26
C SER A 149 -7.49 2.25 -7.28
N LEU A 150 -8.13 2.43 -8.45
CA LEU A 150 -8.31 1.36 -9.43
C LEU A 150 -7.01 0.68 -9.88
N PRO A 151 -5.91 1.40 -10.19
CA PRO A 151 -4.65 0.76 -10.58
C PRO A 151 -4.06 -0.12 -9.47
N TYR A 152 -4.21 0.28 -8.21
CA TYR A 152 -3.77 -0.53 -7.06
C TYR A 152 -4.60 -1.79 -6.91
N ILE A 153 -5.93 -1.67 -6.97
CA ILE A 153 -6.84 -2.82 -6.84
C ILE A 153 -6.61 -3.83 -7.97
N GLU A 154 -6.42 -3.35 -9.21
CA GLU A 154 -6.09 -4.22 -10.35
C GLU A 154 -4.71 -4.89 -10.15
N SER A 155 -3.72 -4.16 -9.63
CA SER A 155 -2.40 -4.72 -9.33
C SER A 155 -2.46 -5.79 -8.25
N VAL A 156 -3.23 -5.57 -7.18
CA VAL A 156 -3.47 -6.57 -6.12
C VAL A 156 -4.14 -7.81 -6.70
N ARG A 157 -5.18 -7.65 -7.53
CA ARG A 157 -5.87 -8.76 -8.18
C ARG A 157 -4.89 -9.62 -9.01
N GLN A 158 -4.05 -8.98 -9.84
CA GLN A 158 -3.03 -9.66 -10.62
C GLN A 158 -2.01 -10.35 -9.72
N LEU A 159 -1.50 -9.65 -8.71
CA LEU A 159 -0.44 -10.16 -7.85
C LEU A 159 -0.90 -11.35 -6.99
N VAL A 160 -2.14 -11.32 -6.50
CA VAL A 160 -2.73 -12.49 -5.80
C VAL A 160 -2.79 -13.71 -6.71
N TRP A 161 -3.16 -13.51 -7.98
CA TRP A 161 -3.16 -14.57 -8.98
C TRP A 161 -1.75 -15.09 -9.26
N ASP A 162 -0.78 -14.19 -9.47
CA ASP A 162 0.61 -14.54 -9.77
C ASP A 162 1.29 -15.30 -8.62
N LEU A 163 1.01 -14.93 -7.37
CA LEU A 163 1.59 -15.54 -6.16
C LEU A 163 0.89 -16.83 -5.73
N GLY A 164 -0.37 -17.00 -6.09
CA GLY A 164 -1.23 -18.09 -5.66
C GLY A 164 -1.76 -17.95 -4.23
N GLU A 165 -2.88 -18.62 -3.96
CA GLU A 165 -3.65 -18.53 -2.71
C GLU A 165 -2.84 -18.89 -1.44
N SER A 166 -1.84 -19.72 -1.55
CA SER A 166 -0.98 -20.07 -0.42
C SER A 166 0.01 -18.98 -0.01
N ASN A 167 0.18 -17.93 -0.84
CA ASN A 167 1.19 -16.89 -0.64
C ASN A 167 0.59 -15.49 -0.50
N ALA A 168 -0.67 -15.29 -0.86
CA ALA A 168 -1.33 -14.00 -0.80
C ALA A 168 -2.78 -14.11 -0.33
N ILE A 169 -3.22 -13.11 0.47
CA ILE A 169 -4.60 -12.98 0.92
C ILE A 169 -5.01 -11.51 0.90
N VAL A 170 -6.29 -11.26 0.63
CA VAL A 170 -6.88 -9.92 0.73
C VAL A 170 -7.82 -9.86 1.92
N ILE A 171 -7.64 -8.85 2.77
CA ILE A 171 -8.56 -8.52 3.86
C ILE A 171 -9.27 -7.23 3.45
N HIS A 172 -10.57 -7.34 3.21
CA HIS A 172 -11.38 -6.19 2.82
C HIS A 172 -12.26 -5.74 3.98
N LEU A 173 -12.01 -4.50 4.44
CA LEU A 173 -12.82 -3.87 5.48
C LEU A 173 -14.03 -3.20 4.85
N THR A 174 -15.18 -3.37 5.47
CA THR A 174 -16.41 -2.70 5.06
C THR A 174 -17.25 -2.29 6.27
N LEU A 175 -18.10 -1.29 6.09
CA LEU A 175 -19.08 -0.90 7.08
C LEU A 175 -20.33 -1.76 6.90
N ILE A 176 -20.79 -2.39 7.99
CA ILE A 176 -22.07 -3.10 8.02
C ILE A 176 -22.98 -2.34 8.98
N PRO A 177 -23.81 -1.41 8.47
CA PRO A 177 -24.71 -0.64 9.31
C PRO A 177 -25.90 -1.48 9.74
N TYR A 178 -26.34 -1.30 10.98
CA TYR A 178 -27.63 -1.84 11.42
C TYR A 178 -28.76 -0.97 10.89
N LEU A 179 -29.67 -1.55 10.13
CA LEU A 179 -30.85 -0.89 9.59
C LEU A 179 -32.06 -1.16 10.48
N ALA A 180 -32.34 -0.27 11.41
CA ALA A 180 -33.42 -0.44 12.39
C ALA A 180 -34.80 -0.72 11.75
N ALA A 181 -35.07 -0.13 10.59
CA ALA A 181 -36.34 -0.36 9.86
C ALA A 181 -36.46 -1.78 9.28
N ALA A 182 -35.33 -2.45 9.00
CA ALA A 182 -35.31 -3.82 8.49
C ALA A 182 -35.05 -4.85 9.62
N GLY A 183 -34.62 -4.40 10.78
CA GLY A 183 -34.24 -5.28 11.89
C GLY A 183 -32.91 -6.03 11.69
N GLU A 184 -32.06 -5.55 10.73
CA GLU A 184 -30.82 -6.18 10.33
C GLU A 184 -29.64 -5.21 10.42
#